data_0e84309a1b51d8427ae621861b29c550
#
_entry.id   0e84309a1b51d8427ae621861b29c550
#
_cell.length_a   1.000
_cell.length_b   1.000
_cell.length_c   1.000
_cell.angle_alpha   90.00
_cell.angle_beta   90.00
_cell.angle_gamma   90.00
#
_symmetry.space_group_name_H-M   'P 1'
#
loop_
_entity.id
_entity.type
_entity.pdbx_description
1 polymer ?
#
loop_
_entity_poly.entity_id
_entity_poly.type
_entity_poly.pdbx_seq_one_letter_code
_entity_poly.pdbx_strand_id
1 'polypeptide(L)'
;MPARLVVSEERVSIYEVNGSDDAERIEAMLGLYQKLFPQYQHYVPRMRRRVRFGPEHRPGHIVHYWLVEVDGQPAGIRTFRYIRNRQCGLAHSLAVDPAFRNVHVQGRRLSIFMIYECLAQVIRDAAEQGDPPPLGMVNEVEPEKLMEYYARNGLVQMPLKYVEPIFPPEIEGRSRAEELETTVFSPMHMGFLPNPAVKVETYTSAMITNFVLAFLVDHYGLPENHPIILDVLKTIYVQEREEHE
;
A
#
# COMPACT_ATOMS: atom_id res chain seq x y z
N MET A 1 -14.71 11.81 16.43
CA MET A 1 -15.04 12.63 15.22
C MET A 1 -15.50 11.68 14.11
N PRO A 2 -16.49 12.03 13.27
CA PRO A 2 -16.92 11.19 12.16
C PRO A 2 -15.75 10.91 11.19
N ALA A 3 -15.87 9.86 10.39
CA ALA A 3 -14.92 9.60 9.32
C ALA A 3 -14.86 10.80 8.36
N ARG A 4 -13.63 11.19 7.99
CA ARG A 4 -13.39 12.34 7.12
C ARG A 4 -13.66 11.99 5.66
N LEU A 5 -14.57 12.70 4.99
CA LEU A 5 -14.73 12.60 3.55
C LEU A 5 -13.48 13.17 2.86
N VAL A 6 -12.80 12.34 2.10
CA VAL A 6 -11.57 12.68 1.37
C VAL A 6 -11.86 13.02 -0.09
N VAL A 7 -12.73 12.23 -0.72
CA VAL A 7 -13.11 12.38 -2.12
C VAL A 7 -14.61 12.19 -2.24
N SER A 8 -15.25 13.03 -3.07
CA SER A 8 -16.65 12.87 -3.49
C SER A 8 -16.73 13.14 -4.98
N GLU A 9 -16.91 12.07 -5.77
CA GLU A 9 -16.95 12.12 -7.22
C GLU A 9 -18.10 11.27 -7.76
N GLU A 10 -19.02 11.90 -8.51
CA GLU A 10 -20.20 11.25 -9.07
C GLU A 10 -20.99 10.51 -7.97
N ARG A 11 -20.98 9.19 -8.01
CA ARG A 11 -21.65 8.29 -7.05
C ARG A 11 -20.68 7.66 -6.04
N VAL A 12 -19.39 8.05 -6.07
CA VAL A 12 -18.34 7.47 -5.23
C VAL A 12 -17.92 8.45 -4.15
N SER A 13 -17.85 7.96 -2.92
CA SER A 13 -17.28 8.66 -1.77
C SER A 13 -16.14 7.86 -1.15
N ILE A 14 -15.04 8.51 -0.81
CA ILE A 14 -13.92 7.90 -0.09
C ILE A 14 -13.82 8.54 1.28
N TYR A 15 -13.84 7.72 2.31
CA TYR A 15 -13.73 8.15 3.70
C TYR A 15 -12.43 7.67 4.34
N GLU A 16 -11.71 8.59 4.98
CA GLU A 16 -10.62 8.29 5.91
C GLU A 16 -11.25 7.85 7.23
N VAL A 17 -11.06 6.58 7.61
CA VAL A 17 -11.68 6.03 8.82
C VAL A 17 -10.76 6.00 10.03
N ASN A 18 -9.44 6.05 9.84
CA ASN A 18 -8.51 6.03 10.97
C ASN A 18 -8.52 7.37 11.72
N GLY A 19 -8.44 7.29 13.05
CA GLY A 19 -8.57 8.44 13.94
C GLY A 19 -10.02 8.94 14.14
N SER A 20 -11.00 8.26 13.54
CA SER A 20 -12.43 8.56 13.74
C SER A 20 -13.05 7.68 14.82
N ASP A 21 -14.26 8.09 15.30
CA ASP A 21 -15.12 7.27 16.15
C ASP A 21 -16.35 6.74 15.36
N ASP A 22 -16.30 6.79 14.03
CA ASP A 22 -17.33 6.29 13.12
C ASP A 22 -17.31 4.75 13.09
N ALA A 23 -17.96 4.16 14.08
CA ALA A 23 -17.97 2.72 14.27
C ALA A 23 -18.56 1.98 13.06
N GLU A 24 -19.58 2.56 12.41
CA GLU A 24 -20.25 1.94 11.27
C GLU A 24 -19.27 1.80 10.08
N ARG A 25 -18.57 2.87 9.69
CA ARG A 25 -17.61 2.84 8.61
C ARG A 25 -16.37 2.02 8.93
N ILE A 26 -15.90 2.07 10.18
CA ILE A 26 -14.78 1.21 10.62
C ILE A 26 -15.15 -0.27 10.47
N GLU A 27 -16.31 -0.69 10.96
CA GLU A 27 -16.75 -2.09 10.85
C GLU A 27 -17.02 -2.50 9.40
N ALA A 28 -17.59 -1.61 8.58
CA ALA A 28 -17.78 -1.85 7.16
C ALA A 28 -16.43 -2.08 6.44
N MET A 29 -15.42 -1.25 6.70
CA MET A 29 -14.07 -1.42 6.15
C MET A 29 -13.43 -2.75 6.59
N LEU A 30 -13.48 -3.07 7.89
CA LEU A 30 -12.91 -4.31 8.43
C LEU A 30 -13.65 -5.56 7.91
N GLY A 31 -14.97 -5.49 7.78
CA GLY A 31 -15.80 -6.54 7.20
C GLY A 31 -15.49 -6.77 5.71
N LEU A 32 -15.29 -5.72 4.92
CA LEU A 32 -14.81 -5.84 3.54
C LEU A 32 -13.42 -6.45 3.48
N TYR A 33 -12.49 -6.04 4.35
CA TYR A 33 -11.15 -6.64 4.40
C TYR A 33 -11.24 -8.14 4.67
N GLN A 34 -12.01 -8.55 5.69
CA GLN A 34 -12.19 -9.95 6.04
C GLN A 34 -12.81 -10.77 4.90
N LYS A 35 -13.80 -10.20 4.20
CA LYS A 35 -14.49 -10.82 3.06
C LYS A 35 -13.57 -11.00 1.85
N LEU A 36 -12.78 -9.96 1.54
CA LEU A 36 -12.04 -9.86 0.27
C LEU A 36 -10.61 -10.40 0.38
N PHE A 37 -10.08 -10.53 1.60
CA PHE A 37 -8.76 -11.09 1.90
C PHE A 37 -8.85 -12.21 2.94
N PRO A 38 -9.56 -13.33 2.65
CA PRO A 38 -9.78 -14.39 3.63
C PRO A 38 -8.48 -15.02 4.16
N GLN A 39 -7.40 -15.06 3.34
CA GLN A 39 -6.08 -15.54 3.74
C GLN A 39 -5.37 -14.62 4.75
N TYR A 40 -5.77 -13.34 4.81
CA TYR A 40 -5.18 -12.32 5.69
C TYR A 40 -6.13 -11.86 6.81
N GLN A 41 -7.24 -12.57 7.04
CA GLN A 41 -8.24 -12.18 8.06
C GLN A 41 -7.65 -12.08 9.48
N HIS A 42 -6.56 -12.78 9.76
CA HIS A 42 -5.84 -12.71 11.03
C HIS A 42 -5.22 -11.35 11.33
N TYR A 43 -5.10 -10.45 10.31
CA TYR A 43 -4.67 -9.07 10.51
C TYR A 43 -5.78 -8.12 10.97
N VAL A 44 -7.05 -8.52 10.90
CA VAL A 44 -8.19 -7.67 11.29
C VAL A 44 -8.10 -7.16 12.74
N PRO A 45 -7.73 -7.97 13.76
CA PRO A 45 -7.54 -7.46 15.12
C PRO A 45 -6.46 -6.35 15.21
N ARG A 46 -5.35 -6.51 14.48
CA ARG A 46 -4.28 -5.50 14.39
C ARG A 46 -4.78 -4.22 13.70
N MET A 47 -5.52 -4.35 12.59
CA MET A 47 -6.10 -3.21 11.88
C MET A 47 -7.10 -2.46 12.79
N ARG A 48 -7.96 -3.18 13.51
CA ARG A 48 -8.92 -2.61 14.47
C ARG A 48 -8.25 -1.78 15.56
N ARG A 49 -7.08 -2.20 16.04
CA ARG A 49 -6.31 -1.40 16.99
C ARG A 49 -5.70 -0.16 16.33
N ARG A 50 -5.15 -0.31 15.13
CA ARG A 50 -4.46 0.77 14.40
C ARG A 50 -5.40 1.86 13.92
N VAL A 51 -6.59 1.51 13.46
CA VAL A 51 -7.58 2.48 12.95
C VAL A 51 -8.03 3.50 13.99
N ARG A 52 -7.82 3.22 15.29
CA ARG A 52 -8.11 4.17 16.38
C ARG A 52 -7.17 5.38 16.41
N PHE A 53 -6.01 5.27 15.75
CA PHE A 53 -5.03 6.34 15.71
C PHE A 53 -5.19 7.17 14.44
N GLY A 54 -4.95 8.48 14.56
CA GLY A 54 -4.93 9.37 13.40
C GLY A 54 -3.79 9.01 12.41
N PRO A 55 -3.82 9.58 11.20
CA PRO A 55 -2.83 9.29 10.16
C PRO A 55 -1.38 9.49 10.60
N GLU A 56 -1.10 10.50 11.42
CA GLU A 56 0.27 10.91 11.82
C GLU A 56 0.78 10.26 13.13
N HIS A 57 0.11 9.23 13.64
CA HIS A 57 0.46 8.63 14.93
C HIS A 57 1.86 8.00 14.99
N ARG A 58 2.47 7.69 13.82
CA ARG A 58 3.81 7.12 13.71
C ARG A 58 4.77 8.14 13.12
N PRO A 59 5.84 8.56 13.83
CA PRO A 59 6.81 9.50 13.30
C PRO A 59 7.36 9.10 11.93
N GLY A 60 7.42 10.05 10.99
CA GLY A 60 7.91 9.81 9.63
C GLY A 60 6.95 9.06 8.71
N HIS A 61 5.76 8.68 9.18
CA HIS A 61 4.74 8.00 8.39
C HIS A 61 3.40 8.69 8.51
N ILE A 62 2.70 8.86 7.38
CA ILE A 62 1.29 9.24 7.36
C ILE A 62 0.51 8.05 6.83
N VAL A 63 -0.35 7.47 7.68
CA VAL A 63 -1.01 6.17 7.43
C VAL A 63 -2.48 6.38 7.13
N HIS A 64 -2.98 5.80 6.08
CA HIS A 64 -4.36 5.93 5.63
C HIS A 64 -5.09 4.59 5.61
N TYR A 65 -6.33 4.62 6.11
CA TYR A 65 -7.31 3.54 6.02
C TYR A 65 -8.57 4.11 5.37
N TRP A 66 -8.79 3.74 4.13
CA TRP A 66 -9.92 4.23 3.35
C TRP A 66 -11.02 3.20 3.19
N LEU A 67 -12.25 3.61 3.47
CA LEU A 67 -13.46 2.97 3.01
C LEU A 67 -13.94 3.70 1.76
N VAL A 68 -14.28 2.96 0.73
CA VAL A 68 -14.87 3.47 -0.50
C VAL A 68 -16.33 3.05 -0.54
N GLU A 69 -17.23 4.01 -0.71
CA GLU A 69 -18.66 3.79 -0.86
C GLU A 69 -19.09 4.14 -2.29
N VAL A 70 -20.05 3.38 -2.83
CA VAL A 70 -20.76 3.67 -4.09
C VAL A 70 -22.23 3.76 -3.77
N ASP A 71 -22.86 4.90 -4.05
CA ASP A 71 -24.24 5.20 -3.65
C ASP A 71 -24.51 4.94 -2.17
N GLY A 72 -23.55 5.27 -1.30
CA GLY A 72 -23.63 5.07 0.14
C GLY A 72 -23.48 3.62 0.60
N GLN A 73 -23.07 2.70 -0.28
CA GLN A 73 -22.83 1.30 0.08
C GLN A 73 -21.34 0.99 0.08
N PRO A 74 -20.82 0.25 1.09
CA PRO A 74 -19.43 -0.18 1.15
C PRO A 74 -19.04 -0.98 -0.11
N ALA A 75 -18.10 -0.48 -0.89
CA ALA A 75 -17.73 -1.00 -2.20
C ALA A 75 -16.26 -1.40 -2.31
N GLY A 76 -15.39 -0.81 -1.51
CA GLY A 76 -13.96 -1.09 -1.58
C GLY A 76 -13.20 -0.57 -0.38
N ILE A 77 -11.95 -1.03 -0.30
CA ILE A 77 -11.01 -0.60 0.74
C ILE A 77 -9.66 -0.28 0.13
N ARG A 78 -8.95 0.64 0.76
CA ARG A 78 -7.55 0.94 0.46
C ARG A 78 -6.79 1.24 1.74
N THR A 79 -5.64 0.59 1.92
CA THR A 79 -4.69 0.95 2.97
C THR A 79 -3.35 1.32 2.35
N PHE A 80 -2.79 2.45 2.77
CA PHE A 80 -1.54 2.96 2.24
C PHE A 80 -0.90 3.93 3.22
N ARG A 81 0.29 4.39 2.89
CA ARG A 81 0.99 5.41 3.70
C ARG A 81 1.96 6.22 2.87
N TYR A 82 2.27 7.42 3.33
CA TYR A 82 3.43 8.18 2.91
C TYR A 82 4.60 7.91 3.88
N ILE A 83 5.80 7.69 3.37
CA ILE A 83 7.03 7.49 4.14
C ILE A 83 7.99 8.63 3.79
N ARG A 84 8.17 9.55 4.75
CA ARG A 84 8.89 10.81 4.56
C ARG A 84 10.36 10.60 4.20
N ASN A 85 11.08 9.78 4.97
CA ASN A 85 12.50 9.48 4.74
C ASN A 85 12.77 8.70 3.44
N ARG A 86 11.76 8.11 2.83
CA ARG A 86 11.83 7.41 1.54
C ARG A 86 11.28 8.23 0.38
N GLN A 87 10.61 9.33 0.65
CA GLN A 87 9.96 10.20 -0.33
C GLN A 87 9.04 9.42 -1.29
N CYS A 88 8.33 8.43 -0.79
CA CYS A 88 7.40 7.63 -1.58
C CYS A 88 6.17 7.21 -0.78
N GLY A 89 5.08 6.98 -1.50
CA GLY A 89 3.92 6.29 -0.96
C GLY A 89 4.11 4.78 -1.01
N LEU A 90 3.57 4.07 -0.03
CA LEU A 90 3.43 2.62 -0.03
C LEU A 90 1.96 2.23 0.02
N ALA A 91 1.58 1.30 -0.82
CA ALA A 91 0.22 0.82 -0.90
C ALA A 91 0.19 -0.71 -0.84
N HIS A 92 -0.49 -1.26 0.16
CA HIS A 92 -0.44 -2.68 0.46
C HIS A 92 -1.79 -3.40 0.41
N SER A 93 -2.92 -2.75 0.61
CA SER A 93 -4.22 -3.42 0.48
C SER A 93 -5.13 -2.61 -0.42
N LEU A 94 -5.54 -3.19 -1.52
CA LEU A 94 -6.58 -2.67 -2.42
C LEU A 94 -7.56 -3.79 -2.71
N ALA A 95 -8.82 -3.59 -2.41
CA ALA A 95 -9.86 -4.49 -2.87
C ALA A 95 -11.13 -3.73 -3.23
N VAL A 96 -11.83 -4.22 -4.25
CA VAL A 96 -13.17 -3.77 -4.67
C VAL A 96 -14.08 -4.98 -4.62
N ASP A 97 -15.21 -4.84 -3.94
CA ASP A 97 -16.24 -5.87 -3.89
C ASP A 97 -16.66 -6.27 -5.31
N PRO A 98 -16.79 -7.57 -5.62
CA PRO A 98 -17.18 -8.04 -6.95
C PRO A 98 -18.40 -7.32 -7.55
N ALA A 99 -19.39 -6.94 -6.72
CA ALA A 99 -20.59 -6.22 -7.15
C ALA A 99 -20.28 -4.84 -7.77
N PHE A 100 -19.13 -4.22 -7.39
CA PHE A 100 -18.74 -2.87 -7.81
C PHE A 100 -17.54 -2.82 -8.76
N ARG A 101 -17.00 -3.97 -9.20
CA ARG A 101 -15.81 -4.01 -10.07
C ARG A 101 -16.01 -3.36 -11.44
N ASN A 102 -17.25 -3.24 -11.89
CA ASN A 102 -17.61 -2.59 -13.15
C ASN A 102 -17.98 -1.11 -13.00
N VAL A 103 -17.90 -0.56 -11.79
CA VAL A 103 -18.13 0.87 -11.57
C VAL A 103 -16.96 1.65 -12.17
N HIS A 104 -17.30 2.71 -12.90
CA HIS A 104 -16.35 3.65 -13.48
C HIS A 104 -16.58 5.03 -12.87
N VAL A 105 -15.47 5.74 -12.66
CA VAL A 105 -15.42 7.11 -12.15
C VAL A 105 -14.44 7.86 -13.04
N GLN A 106 -14.84 8.98 -13.60
CA GLN A 106 -14.00 9.77 -14.53
C GLN A 106 -13.41 8.93 -15.66
N GLY A 107 -14.19 7.96 -16.19
CA GLY A 107 -13.78 7.05 -17.26
C GLY A 107 -12.82 5.91 -16.85
N ARG A 108 -12.45 5.81 -15.57
CA ARG A 108 -11.57 4.75 -15.02
C ARG A 108 -12.35 3.75 -14.20
N ARG A 109 -11.94 2.49 -14.18
CA ARG A 109 -12.50 1.52 -13.22
C ARG A 109 -12.21 1.97 -11.79
N LEU A 110 -13.12 1.66 -10.87
CA LEU A 110 -13.03 2.07 -9.46
C LEU A 110 -11.67 1.74 -8.83
N SER A 111 -11.09 0.56 -9.08
CA SER A 111 -9.77 0.18 -8.57
C SER A 111 -8.66 1.12 -9.06
N ILE A 112 -8.70 1.50 -10.34
CA ILE A 112 -7.71 2.42 -10.92
C ILE A 112 -7.92 3.84 -10.39
N PHE A 113 -9.17 4.28 -10.28
CA PHE A 113 -9.49 5.56 -9.64
C PHE A 113 -8.90 5.64 -8.23
N MET A 114 -9.13 4.61 -7.40
CA MET A 114 -8.56 4.51 -6.05
C MET A 114 -7.03 4.59 -6.01
N ILE A 115 -6.34 3.96 -6.97
CA ILE A 115 -4.87 4.00 -7.06
C ILE A 115 -4.38 5.44 -7.31
N TYR A 116 -5.02 6.16 -8.22
CA TYR A 116 -4.64 7.54 -8.52
C TYR A 116 -4.99 8.51 -7.38
N GLU A 117 -6.12 8.31 -6.70
CA GLU A 117 -6.48 9.11 -5.52
C GLU A 117 -5.49 8.89 -4.36
N CYS A 118 -4.97 7.66 -4.19
CA CYS A 118 -3.90 7.42 -3.22
C CYS A 118 -2.63 8.20 -3.56
N LEU A 119 -2.20 8.21 -4.83
CA LEU A 119 -1.05 9.02 -5.24
C LEU A 119 -1.29 10.51 -4.98
N ALA A 120 -2.49 11.02 -5.32
CA ALA A 120 -2.87 12.39 -5.05
C ALA A 120 -2.84 12.72 -3.54
N GLN A 121 -3.27 11.79 -2.69
CA GLN A 121 -3.18 11.96 -1.23
C GLN A 121 -1.72 11.99 -0.76
N VAL A 122 -0.88 11.08 -1.21
CA VAL A 122 0.55 11.06 -0.86
C VAL A 122 1.27 12.35 -1.27
N ILE A 123 0.88 12.94 -2.41
CA ILE A 123 1.40 14.24 -2.85
C ILE A 123 0.94 15.35 -1.90
N ARG A 124 -0.33 15.34 -1.46
CA ARG A 124 -0.85 16.29 -0.45
C ARG A 124 -0.12 16.14 0.88
N ASP A 125 0.05 14.92 1.35
CA ASP A 125 0.74 14.63 2.62
C ASP A 125 2.17 15.20 2.62
N ALA A 126 2.92 14.99 1.55
CA ALA A 126 4.27 15.54 1.41
C ALA A 126 4.26 17.07 1.46
N ALA A 127 3.33 17.70 0.73
CA ALA A 127 3.20 19.17 0.70
C ALA A 127 2.83 19.74 2.08
N GLU A 128 1.90 19.11 2.80
CA GLU A 128 1.47 19.50 4.16
C GLU A 128 2.61 19.38 5.17
N GLN A 129 3.52 18.42 4.98
CA GLN A 129 4.72 18.24 5.81
C GLN A 129 5.90 19.14 5.39
N GLY A 130 5.77 19.92 4.32
CA GLY A 130 6.87 20.70 3.75
C GLY A 130 7.99 19.87 3.13
N ASP A 131 7.68 18.62 2.77
CA ASP A 131 8.63 17.71 2.12
C ASP A 131 8.70 17.96 0.60
N PRO A 132 9.78 17.57 -0.07
CA PRO A 132 9.84 17.55 -1.54
C PRO A 132 8.73 16.67 -2.12
N PRO A 133 8.31 16.93 -3.38
CA PRO A 133 7.35 16.06 -4.06
C PRO A 133 7.79 14.59 -4.02
N PRO A 134 6.91 13.65 -3.62
CA PRO A 134 7.26 12.23 -3.56
C PRO A 134 7.53 11.69 -4.97
N LEU A 135 8.42 10.71 -5.08
CA LEU A 135 8.76 10.04 -6.35
C LEU A 135 7.53 9.40 -7.00
N GLY A 136 6.63 8.87 -6.18
CA GLY A 136 5.42 8.18 -6.61
C GLY A 136 4.92 7.23 -5.54
N MET A 137 4.17 6.21 -5.95
CA MET A 137 3.59 5.20 -5.06
C MET A 137 4.06 3.80 -5.44
N VAL A 138 4.62 3.08 -4.49
CA VAL A 138 5.03 1.68 -4.64
C VAL A 138 3.89 0.78 -4.16
N ASN A 139 3.60 -0.28 -4.92
CA ASN A 139 2.50 -1.20 -4.66
C ASN A 139 3.01 -2.64 -4.64
N GLU A 140 2.55 -3.43 -3.69
CA GLU A 140 2.62 -4.88 -3.74
C GLU A 140 1.45 -5.43 -4.54
N VAL A 141 1.74 -6.31 -5.50
CA VAL A 141 0.74 -6.89 -6.41
C VAL A 141 0.97 -8.39 -6.48
N GLU A 142 0.03 -9.18 -5.95
CA GLU A 142 0.19 -10.64 -5.84
C GLU A 142 0.09 -11.36 -7.19
N PRO A 143 -1.02 -11.30 -7.96
CA PRO A 143 -1.11 -12.03 -9.21
C PRO A 143 -0.45 -11.29 -10.38
N GLU A 144 0.31 -12.01 -11.19
CA GLU A 144 0.90 -11.47 -12.43
C GLU A 144 -0.13 -10.80 -13.35
N LYS A 145 -1.28 -11.43 -13.56
CA LYS A 145 -2.38 -10.86 -14.37
C LYS A 145 -2.88 -9.51 -13.84
N LEU A 146 -2.81 -9.30 -12.52
CA LEU A 146 -3.17 -8.03 -11.92
C LEU A 146 -2.07 -7.00 -12.16
N MET A 147 -0.79 -7.40 -12.10
CA MET A 147 0.34 -6.54 -12.45
C MET A 147 0.25 -6.07 -13.91
N GLU A 148 -0.04 -6.98 -14.85
CA GLU A 148 -0.27 -6.63 -16.26
C GLU A 148 -1.43 -5.65 -16.45
N TYR A 149 -2.52 -5.83 -15.69
CA TYR A 149 -3.65 -4.92 -15.73
C TYR A 149 -3.26 -3.53 -15.22
N TYR A 150 -2.51 -3.46 -14.12
CA TYR A 150 -2.05 -2.19 -13.57
C TYR A 150 -0.99 -1.53 -14.46
N ALA A 151 -0.12 -2.31 -15.11
CA ALA A 151 0.86 -1.78 -16.06
C ALA A 151 0.20 -1.05 -17.24
N ARG A 152 -0.91 -1.60 -17.77
CA ARG A 152 -1.72 -0.92 -18.79
C ARG A 152 -2.38 0.37 -18.29
N ASN A 153 -2.40 0.59 -16.98
CA ASN A 153 -2.96 1.77 -16.32
C ASN A 153 -1.88 2.62 -15.64
N GLY A 154 -0.63 2.54 -16.09
CA GLY A 154 0.45 3.46 -15.71
C GLY A 154 1.37 3.00 -14.59
N LEU A 155 1.17 1.82 -13.97
CA LEU A 155 2.16 1.24 -13.07
C LEU A 155 3.33 0.66 -13.86
N VAL A 156 4.53 0.84 -13.37
CA VAL A 156 5.75 0.23 -13.89
C VAL A 156 6.14 -0.94 -12.98
N GLN A 157 6.29 -2.13 -13.54
CA GLN A 157 6.80 -3.27 -12.79
C GLN A 157 8.30 -3.08 -12.55
N MET A 158 8.71 -3.15 -11.29
CA MET A 158 10.12 -3.05 -10.94
C MET A 158 10.87 -4.34 -11.25
N PRO A 159 12.09 -4.24 -11.83
CA PRO A 159 12.87 -5.40 -12.28
C PRO A 159 13.61 -6.07 -11.12
N LEU A 160 12.89 -6.78 -10.26
CA LEU A 160 13.46 -7.53 -9.14
C LEU A 160 12.58 -8.73 -8.77
N LYS A 161 13.17 -9.69 -8.05
CA LYS A 161 12.41 -10.78 -7.41
C LYS A 161 12.06 -10.33 -5.99
N TYR A 162 10.82 -9.84 -5.82
CA TYR A 162 10.34 -9.33 -4.55
C TYR A 162 9.53 -10.38 -3.78
N VAL A 163 9.55 -10.31 -2.47
CA VAL A 163 8.77 -11.17 -1.57
C VAL A 163 8.08 -10.34 -0.49
N GLU A 164 6.84 -10.71 -0.17
CA GLU A 164 6.07 -10.17 0.95
C GLU A 164 6.25 -11.06 2.19
N PRO A 165 6.53 -10.51 3.38
CA PRO A 165 6.50 -11.26 4.63
C PRO A 165 5.07 -11.45 5.12
N ILE A 166 4.64 -12.70 5.26
CA ILE A 166 3.36 -13.09 5.83
C ILE A 166 3.60 -13.48 7.29
N PHE A 167 3.21 -12.58 8.20
CA PHE A 167 3.34 -12.84 9.63
C PHE A 167 2.27 -13.80 10.11
N PRO A 168 2.60 -14.66 11.10
CA PRO A 168 1.61 -15.52 11.73
C PRO A 168 0.55 -14.69 12.48
N PRO A 169 -0.59 -15.29 12.84
CA PRO A 169 -1.55 -14.68 13.77
C PRO A 169 -0.87 -14.19 15.04
N GLU A 170 -1.27 -13.02 15.53
CA GLU A 170 -0.75 -12.48 16.79
C GLU A 170 -1.06 -13.43 17.94
N ILE A 171 -0.04 -13.77 18.71
CA ILE A 171 -0.15 -14.56 19.94
C ILE A 171 0.27 -13.65 21.09
N GLU A 172 -0.58 -13.54 22.11
CA GLU A 172 -0.28 -12.73 23.29
C GLU A 172 1.02 -13.21 23.96
N GLY A 173 1.89 -12.26 24.29
CA GLY A 173 3.20 -12.51 24.88
C GLY A 173 4.31 -12.90 23.91
N ARG A 174 4.02 -13.11 22.62
CA ARG A 174 5.05 -13.38 21.61
C ARG A 174 5.81 -12.11 21.25
N SER A 175 7.13 -12.19 21.28
CA SER A 175 8.01 -11.10 20.88
C SER A 175 8.04 -10.93 19.36
N ARG A 176 8.48 -9.74 18.88
CA ARG A 176 8.69 -9.51 17.46
C ARG A 176 9.74 -10.42 16.83
N ALA A 177 10.78 -10.79 17.59
CA ALA A 177 11.80 -11.73 17.13
C ALA A 177 11.21 -13.11 16.84
N GLU A 178 10.38 -13.64 17.76
CA GLU A 178 9.69 -14.93 17.57
C GLU A 178 8.66 -14.88 16.42
N GLU A 179 8.01 -13.75 16.18
CA GLU A 179 7.16 -13.56 15.00
C GLU A 179 7.98 -13.70 13.71
N LEU A 180 9.16 -13.05 13.66
CA LEU A 180 10.03 -13.08 12.49
C LEU A 180 10.56 -14.49 12.18
N GLU A 181 10.88 -15.30 13.19
CA GLU A 181 11.33 -16.69 13.01
C GLU A 181 10.27 -17.58 12.34
N THR A 182 8.99 -17.24 12.51
CA THR A 182 7.86 -18.00 11.95
C THR A 182 7.20 -17.32 10.75
N THR A 183 7.79 -16.22 10.27
CA THR A 183 7.31 -15.49 9.10
C THR A 183 7.59 -16.27 7.82
N VAL A 184 6.59 -16.40 6.97
CA VAL A 184 6.70 -16.99 5.64
C VAL A 184 6.87 -15.87 4.63
N PHE A 185 7.71 -16.08 3.61
CA PHE A 185 7.92 -15.11 2.53
C PHE A 185 7.27 -15.61 1.24
N SER A 186 6.35 -14.84 0.69
CA SER A 186 5.62 -15.16 -0.54
C SER A 186 6.10 -14.31 -1.71
N PRO A 187 6.35 -14.89 -2.89
CA PRO A 187 6.67 -14.11 -4.07
C PRO A 187 5.57 -13.09 -4.43
N MET A 188 6.01 -11.87 -4.73
CA MET A 188 5.13 -10.75 -5.10
C MET A 188 5.74 -9.95 -6.25
N HIS A 189 4.92 -9.19 -6.95
CA HIS A 189 5.39 -8.16 -7.86
C HIS A 189 5.44 -6.81 -7.15
N MET A 190 6.47 -6.03 -7.45
CA MET A 190 6.55 -4.63 -7.02
C MET A 190 6.18 -3.74 -8.20
N GLY A 191 5.07 -3.03 -8.09
CA GLY A 191 4.60 -2.05 -9.06
C GLY A 191 4.84 -0.63 -8.57
N PHE A 192 5.29 0.27 -9.42
CA PHE A 192 5.50 1.67 -9.11
C PHE A 192 4.63 2.56 -9.99
N LEU A 193 3.81 3.43 -9.38
CA LEU A 193 3.10 4.49 -10.06
C LEU A 193 3.89 5.80 -9.87
N PRO A 194 4.55 6.32 -10.92
CA PRO A 194 5.34 7.53 -10.82
C PRO A 194 4.45 8.77 -10.57
N ASN A 195 4.99 9.73 -9.81
CA ASN A 195 4.39 11.05 -9.71
C ASN A 195 4.63 11.83 -11.01
N PRO A 196 3.59 12.25 -11.73
CA PRO A 196 3.76 12.93 -13.02
C PRO A 196 4.46 14.29 -12.91
N ALA A 197 4.50 14.88 -11.71
CA ALA A 197 5.21 16.13 -11.46
C ALA A 197 6.73 15.93 -11.22
N VAL A 198 7.18 14.68 -11.05
CA VAL A 198 8.59 14.36 -10.82
C VAL A 198 9.13 13.60 -12.03
N LYS A 199 10.10 14.20 -12.72
CA LYS A 199 10.72 13.54 -13.87
C LYS A 199 11.66 12.43 -13.39
N VAL A 200 11.28 11.18 -13.64
CA VAL A 200 12.10 9.99 -13.42
C VAL A 200 12.57 9.51 -14.79
N GLU A 201 13.85 9.72 -15.11
CA GLU A 201 14.42 9.32 -16.43
C GLU A 201 14.72 7.83 -16.45
N THR A 202 15.24 7.30 -15.36
CA THR A 202 15.60 5.87 -15.21
C THR A 202 15.29 5.38 -13.80
N TYR A 203 14.93 4.11 -13.68
CA TYR A 203 14.75 3.45 -12.38
C TYR A 203 16.09 2.85 -11.92
N THR A 204 16.86 3.65 -11.18
CA THR A 204 18.18 3.22 -10.71
C THR A 204 18.08 2.16 -9.62
N SER A 205 19.14 1.34 -9.46
CA SER A 205 19.25 0.37 -8.35
C SER A 205 19.07 1.03 -6.98
N ALA A 206 19.59 2.23 -6.79
CA ALA A 206 19.42 2.99 -5.56
C ALA A 206 17.93 3.32 -5.28
N MET A 207 17.18 3.71 -6.29
CA MET A 207 15.75 3.99 -6.18
C MET A 207 14.96 2.71 -5.87
N ILE A 208 15.24 1.61 -6.57
CA ILE A 208 14.59 0.32 -6.33
C ILE A 208 14.93 -0.21 -4.93
N THR A 209 16.21 -0.11 -4.52
CA THR A 209 16.63 -0.43 -3.15
C THR A 209 15.83 0.37 -2.10
N ASN A 210 15.66 1.67 -2.34
CA ASN A 210 14.86 2.52 -1.44
C ASN A 210 13.40 2.02 -1.32
N PHE A 211 12.78 1.55 -2.41
CA PHE A 211 11.43 0.98 -2.40
C PHE A 211 11.37 -0.36 -1.64
N VAL A 212 12.35 -1.22 -1.81
CA VAL A 212 12.47 -2.49 -1.06
C VAL A 212 12.59 -2.22 0.44
N LEU A 213 13.47 -1.28 0.83
CA LEU A 213 13.63 -0.91 2.25
C LEU A 213 12.38 -0.24 2.83
N ALA A 214 11.68 0.58 2.04
CA ALA A 214 10.41 1.18 2.44
C ALA A 214 9.36 0.12 2.84
N PHE A 215 9.27 -0.98 2.08
CA PHE A 215 8.39 -2.09 2.44
C PHE A 215 8.97 -2.96 3.54
N LEU A 216 10.12 -3.57 3.32
CA LEU A 216 10.62 -4.63 4.21
C LEU A 216 11.06 -4.07 5.57
N VAL A 217 11.67 -2.89 5.61
CA VAL A 217 12.13 -2.26 6.87
C VAL A 217 11.05 -1.36 7.48
N ASP A 218 10.64 -0.30 6.74
CA ASP A 218 9.81 0.74 7.33
C ASP A 218 8.35 0.31 7.52
N HIS A 219 7.82 -0.54 6.63
CA HIS A 219 6.45 -1.05 6.75
C HIS A 219 6.37 -2.33 7.58
N TYR A 220 7.13 -3.36 7.20
CA TYR A 220 7.07 -4.67 7.86
C TYR A 220 7.95 -4.77 9.10
N GLY A 221 8.95 -3.89 9.26
CA GLY A 221 9.81 -3.84 10.44
C GLY A 221 10.83 -4.98 10.49
N LEU A 222 11.30 -5.46 9.32
CA LEU A 222 12.46 -6.34 9.26
C LEU A 222 13.73 -5.55 9.58
N PRO A 223 14.73 -6.14 10.27
CA PRO A 223 16.05 -5.55 10.38
C PRO A 223 16.68 -5.33 8.99
N GLU A 224 17.38 -4.21 8.77
CA GLU A 224 18.01 -3.92 7.47
C GLU A 224 18.98 -5.00 7.00
N ASN A 225 19.64 -5.70 7.94
CA ASN A 225 20.55 -6.80 7.66
C ASN A 225 19.86 -8.17 7.55
N HIS A 226 18.51 -8.22 7.50
CA HIS A 226 17.80 -9.48 7.37
C HIS A 226 18.18 -10.19 6.06
N PRO A 227 18.48 -11.52 6.09
CA PRO A 227 18.95 -12.25 4.91
C PRO A 227 18.06 -12.09 3.67
N ILE A 228 16.73 -12.09 3.87
CA ILE A 228 15.79 -11.95 2.76
C ILE A 228 15.89 -10.59 2.05
N ILE A 229 16.21 -9.50 2.78
CA ILE A 229 16.43 -8.19 2.18
C ILE A 229 17.67 -8.25 1.29
N LEU A 230 18.77 -8.82 1.80
CA LEU A 230 19.99 -8.95 1.04
C LEU A 230 19.80 -9.81 -0.22
N ASP A 231 18.99 -10.86 -0.14
CA ASP A 231 18.70 -11.71 -1.29
C ASP A 231 17.82 -11.00 -2.33
N VAL A 232 16.81 -10.24 -1.90
CA VAL A 232 15.99 -9.40 -2.81
C VAL A 232 16.87 -8.36 -3.52
N LEU A 233 17.74 -7.65 -2.77
CA LEU A 233 18.61 -6.62 -3.33
C LEU A 233 19.63 -7.17 -4.33
N LYS A 234 20.14 -8.38 -4.15
CA LYS A 234 21.02 -9.05 -5.14
C LYS A 234 20.36 -9.24 -6.51
N THR A 235 19.03 -9.40 -6.54
CA THR A 235 18.31 -9.56 -7.81
C THR A 235 18.26 -8.28 -8.64
N ILE A 236 18.31 -7.10 -8.01
CA ILE A 236 18.40 -5.81 -8.68
C ILE A 236 19.72 -5.68 -9.43
N TYR A 237 20.85 -5.99 -8.77
CA TYR A 237 22.19 -5.84 -9.36
C TYR A 237 22.47 -6.85 -10.49
N VAL A 238 21.88 -8.04 -10.43
CA VAL A 238 22.03 -9.06 -11.48
C VAL A 238 21.40 -8.58 -12.80
N GLN A 239 20.26 -7.89 -12.74
CA GLN A 239 19.60 -7.38 -13.94
C GLN A 239 20.37 -6.22 -14.62
N GLU A 240 21.05 -5.35 -13.85
CA GLU A 240 21.89 -4.30 -14.44
C GLU A 240 23.13 -4.86 -15.19
N ARG A 241 23.64 -6.03 -14.79
CA ARG A 241 24.79 -6.67 -15.47
C ARG A 241 24.43 -7.38 -16.77
N GLU A 242 23.20 -7.86 -16.89
CA GLU A 242 22.72 -8.52 -18.12
C GLU A 242 22.37 -7.51 -19.23
N GLU A 243 22.06 -6.25 -18.87
CA GLU A 243 21.75 -5.20 -19.85
C GLU A 243 23.01 -4.52 -20.43
N HIS A 244 24.20 -4.79 -19.88
CA HIS A 244 25.46 -4.15 -20.28
C HIS A 244 26.49 -5.12 -20.92
N GLU A 245 26.17 -6.41 -21.13
CA GLU A 245 26.97 -7.36 -21.93
C GLU A 245 26.35 -7.54 -23.34
#